data_579eaeab1e203cde6bce0b86f7e6af21
#
_entry.id   579eaeab1e203cde6bce0b86f7e6af21
#
_cell.length_a   1.000
_cell.length_b   1.000
_cell.length_c   1.000
_cell.angle_alpha   90.00
_cell.angle_beta   90.00
_cell.angle_gamma   90.00
#
_symmetry.space_group_name_H-M   'P 1'
#
loop_
_entity.id
_entity.type
_entity.pdbx_description
1 polymer ?
#
loop_
_entity_poly.entity_id
_entity_poly.type
_entity_poly.pdbx_seq_one_letter_code
_entity_poly.pdbx_strand_id
1 'polypeptide(L)' 'MMPAWKKNIFVRVVKRRMQDEGRTAEDIIQEYTKLTADEKADILAAI' A
#
# COMPACT_ATOMS: atom_id res chain seq x y z
N MET A 1 3.77 5.93 13.00
CA MET A 1 3.23 6.74 11.92
C MET A 1 4.23 6.83 10.77
N MET A 2 3.78 6.66 9.56
CA MET A 2 4.63 6.65 8.38
C MET A 2 4.82 8.07 7.85
N PRO A 3 6.05 8.48 7.48
CA PRO A 3 6.22 9.79 6.85
C PRO A 3 5.52 9.84 5.48
N ALA A 4 5.10 11.04 5.09
CA ALA A 4 4.31 11.21 3.86
C ALA A 4 5.04 10.71 2.60
N TRP A 5 6.36 10.93 2.51
CA TRP A 5 7.13 10.48 1.34
C TRP A 5 7.11 8.95 1.21
N LYS A 6 7.21 8.25 2.33
CA LYS A 6 7.19 6.78 2.36
C LYS A 6 5.80 6.27 1.97
N LYS A 7 4.76 6.88 2.53
CA LYS A 7 3.38 6.56 2.21
C LYS A 7 3.11 6.74 0.71
N ASN A 8 3.58 7.85 0.14
CA ASN A 8 3.37 8.14 -1.27
C ASN A 8 4.04 7.10 -2.18
N ILE A 9 5.23 6.64 -1.80
CA ILE A 9 5.92 5.58 -2.55
C ILE A 9 5.09 4.30 -2.55
N PHE A 10 4.61 3.87 -1.38
CA PHE A 10 3.79 2.67 -1.28
C PHE A 10 2.48 2.79 -2.04
N VAL A 11 1.81 3.93 -1.92
CA VAL A 11 0.56 4.18 -2.65
C VAL A 11 0.79 4.02 -4.16
N ARG A 12 1.86 4.61 -4.66
CA ARG A 12 2.19 4.55 -6.08
C ARG A 12 2.48 3.12 -6.53
N VAL A 13 3.29 2.40 -5.76
CA VAL A 13 3.64 1.01 -6.06
C VAL A 13 2.41 0.11 -6.04
N VAL A 14 1.58 0.24 -5.02
CA VAL A 14 0.37 -0.57 -4.88
C VAL A 14 -0.59 -0.31 -6.04
N LYS A 15 -0.81 0.95 -6.39
CA LYS A 15 -1.68 1.29 -7.53
C LYS A 15 -1.19 0.67 -8.82
N ARG A 16 0.11 0.70 -9.05
CA ARG A 16 0.69 0.11 -10.27
C ARG A 16 0.49 -1.40 -10.29
N ARG A 17 0.75 -2.05 -9.17
CA ARG A 17 0.57 -3.49 -9.07
C ARG A 17 -0.89 -3.91 -9.24
N MET A 18 -1.81 -3.09 -8.76
CA MET A 18 -3.25 -3.36 -8.96
C MET A 18 -3.58 -3.47 -10.45
N GLN A 19 -3.02 -2.57 -11.26
CA GLN A 19 -3.25 -2.57 -12.70
C GLN A 19 -2.52 -3.72 -13.38
N ASP A 20 -1.25 -3.93 -13.02
CA ASP A 20 -0.40 -4.93 -13.67
C ASP A 20 -0.85 -6.36 -13.35
N GLU A 21 -1.29 -6.61 -12.13
CA GLU A 21 -1.62 -7.95 -11.65
C GLU A 21 -3.11 -8.22 -11.57
N GLY A 22 -3.93 -7.20 -11.73
CA GLY A 22 -5.38 -7.34 -11.62
C GLY A 22 -5.84 -7.73 -10.21
N ARG A 23 -5.12 -7.26 -9.18
CA ARG A 23 -5.39 -7.59 -7.78
C ARG A 23 -5.92 -6.37 -7.04
N THR A 24 -6.59 -6.60 -5.91
CA THR A 24 -7.04 -5.51 -5.06
C THR A 24 -5.87 -4.95 -4.25
N ALA A 25 -6.01 -3.70 -3.80
CA ALA A 25 -5.00 -3.07 -2.95
C ALA A 25 -4.79 -3.85 -1.65
N GLU A 26 -5.86 -4.33 -1.05
CA GLU A 26 -5.80 -5.11 0.18
C GLU A 26 -5.01 -6.40 -0.02
N ASP A 27 -5.22 -7.07 -1.13
CA ASP A 27 -4.53 -8.30 -1.47
C ASP A 27 -3.03 -8.07 -1.63
N ILE A 28 -2.66 -7.00 -2.33
CA ILE A 28 -1.26 -6.65 -2.55
C ILE A 28 -0.58 -6.27 -1.24
N ILE A 29 -1.24 -5.47 -0.43
CA ILE A 29 -0.64 -4.92 0.78
C ILE A 29 -0.37 -5.99 1.84
N GLN A 30 -1.10 -7.11 1.81
CA GLN A 30 -0.86 -8.23 2.70
C GLN A 30 0.53 -8.84 2.52
N GLU A 31 1.14 -8.65 1.36
CA GLU A 31 2.49 -9.15 1.09
C GLU A 31 3.56 -8.33 1.80
N TYR A 32 3.25 -7.13 2.24
CA TYR A 32 4.20 -6.24 2.91
C TYR A 32 4.16 -6.49 4.42
N THR A 33 4.79 -7.59 4.83
CA THR A 33 4.73 -8.03 6.22
C THR A 33 5.48 -7.12 7.19
N LYS A 34 6.37 -6.26 6.68
CA LYS A 34 7.12 -5.31 7.51
C LYS A 34 6.32 -4.08 7.89
N LEU A 35 5.19 -3.85 7.25
CA LEU A 35 4.31 -2.73 7.58
C LEU A 35 3.42 -3.10 8.76
N THR A 36 3.21 -2.13 9.65
CA THR A 36 2.27 -2.31 10.76
C THR A 36 0.83 -2.21 10.24
N ALA A 37 -0.12 -2.64 11.07
CA ALA A 37 -1.53 -2.53 10.71
C ALA A 37 -1.93 -1.07 10.44
N ASP A 38 -1.42 -0.13 11.24
CA ASP A 38 -1.69 1.29 11.07
C ASP A 38 -1.14 1.81 9.75
N GLU A 39 0.08 1.40 9.40
CA GLU A 39 0.69 1.80 8.13
C GLU A 39 -0.08 1.26 6.94
N LYS A 40 -0.52 0.01 7.01
CA LYS A 40 -1.33 -0.59 5.96
C LYS A 40 -2.65 0.16 5.79
N ALA A 41 -3.29 0.52 6.90
CA ALA A 41 -4.54 1.29 6.87
C ALA A 41 -4.33 2.66 6.24
N ASP A 42 -3.24 3.34 6.56
CA ASP A 42 -2.91 4.64 5.97
C ASP A 42 -2.77 4.55 4.45
N ILE A 43 -2.09 3.53 3.97
CA ILE A 43 -1.88 3.33 2.53
C ILE A 43 -3.20 3.04 1.84
N LEU A 44 -4.01 2.15 2.41
CA LEU A 44 -5.30 1.80 1.84
C LEU A 44 -6.26 2.98 1.79
N ALA A 45 -6.22 3.84 2.80
CA ALA A 45 -7.06 5.04 2.83
C ALA A 45 -6.66 6.06 1.76
N ALA A 46 -5.44 6.00 1.25
CA ALA A 46 -4.93 6.93 0.25
C ALA A 46 -5.09 6.44 -1.19
N ILE A 47 -5.57 5.23 -1.38
CA ILE A 47 -5.74 4.64 -2.71
C ILE A 47 -7.14 4.86 -3.29
#